data_cd4bb0e337935702439fdb6d534640b6
#
_entry.id   cd4bb0e337935702439fdb6d534640b6
#
_cell.length_a   1.000
_cell.length_b   1.000
_cell.length_c   1.000
_cell.angle_alpha   90.00
_cell.angle_beta   90.00
_cell.angle_gamma   90.00
#
_symmetry.space_group_name_H-M   'P 1'
#
loop_
_entity.id
_entity.type
_entity.pdbx_description
1 polymer ?
#
loop_
_entity_poly.entity_id
_entity_poly.type
_entity_poly.pdbx_seq_one_letter_code
_entity_poly.pdbx_strand_id
1 'polypeptide(L)'
;FLAAASAAMSADPALTVVGVGPKPSGILPQGMDWIETGCEGPELASGMENALAQGRIHGAVALHYPFPLGVTTVGRVLTPGTGKPLFMASCTGMSAAHRQEAMLRNAILGVAVAKALGITCPSVGVLNLDAAPQVLRALNRMAEKGYPLNLGQSVRGDGGSLLRGNDLLCGAVDV
;
A
#
# COMPACT_ATOMS: atom_id res chain seq x y z
N PHE A 1 -19.14 -5.04 4.87
CA PHE A 1 -18.63 -5.70 3.66
C PHE A 1 -19.76 -6.14 2.72
N LEU A 2 -20.73 -6.96 3.15
CA LEU A 2 -21.77 -7.50 2.25
C LEU A 2 -22.58 -6.38 1.55
N ALA A 3 -22.94 -5.31 2.25
CA ALA A 3 -23.63 -4.17 1.63
C ALA A 3 -22.76 -3.46 0.58
N ALA A 4 -21.47 -3.28 0.85
CA ALA A 4 -20.53 -2.69 -0.11
C ALA A 4 -20.33 -3.59 -1.33
N ALA A 5 -20.22 -4.90 -1.14
CA ALA A 5 -20.14 -5.87 -2.22
C ALA A 5 -21.39 -5.83 -3.11
N SER A 6 -22.57 -5.81 -2.51
CA SER A 6 -23.84 -5.69 -3.24
C SER A 6 -23.93 -4.39 -4.05
N ALA A 7 -23.52 -3.26 -3.45
CA ALA A 7 -23.50 -1.97 -4.14
C ALA A 7 -22.50 -1.97 -5.32
N ALA A 8 -21.32 -2.54 -5.14
CA ALA A 8 -20.31 -2.63 -6.20
C ALA A 8 -20.79 -3.49 -7.38
N MET A 9 -21.36 -4.67 -7.13
CA MET A 9 -21.92 -5.54 -8.17
C MET A 9 -23.12 -4.89 -8.89
N SER A 10 -23.89 -4.07 -8.17
CA SER A 10 -24.99 -3.32 -8.78
C SER A 10 -24.51 -2.18 -9.68
N ALA A 11 -23.38 -1.57 -9.31
CA ALA A 11 -22.79 -0.47 -10.08
C ALA A 11 -22.04 -0.96 -11.33
N ASP A 12 -21.45 -2.14 -11.27
CA ASP A 12 -20.74 -2.78 -12.38
C ASP A 12 -21.17 -4.25 -12.52
N PRO A 13 -22.06 -4.56 -13.49
CA PRO A 13 -22.52 -5.94 -13.73
C PRO A 13 -21.43 -6.91 -14.19
N ALA A 14 -20.28 -6.43 -14.64
CA ALA A 14 -19.13 -7.27 -14.99
C ALA A 14 -18.32 -7.71 -13.77
N LEU A 15 -18.56 -7.06 -12.62
CA LEU A 15 -17.87 -7.37 -11.38
C LEU A 15 -18.55 -8.56 -10.67
N THR A 16 -17.78 -9.61 -10.43
CA THR A 16 -18.16 -10.71 -9.53
C THR A 16 -17.42 -10.57 -8.22
N VAL A 17 -18.12 -10.63 -7.11
CA VAL A 17 -17.52 -10.56 -5.78
C VAL A 17 -17.54 -11.93 -5.13
N VAL A 18 -16.37 -12.32 -4.61
CA VAL A 18 -16.19 -13.56 -3.85
C VAL A 18 -15.80 -13.21 -2.42
N GLY A 19 -16.61 -13.59 -1.45
CA GLY A 19 -16.24 -13.44 -0.04
C GLY A 19 -15.27 -14.52 0.40
N VAL A 20 -14.36 -14.19 1.29
CA VAL A 20 -13.43 -15.15 1.90
C VAL A 20 -13.51 -15.01 3.41
N GLY A 21 -13.78 -16.11 4.09
CA GLY A 21 -13.89 -16.12 5.55
C GLY A 21 -14.85 -17.19 6.08
N PRO A 22 -15.17 -17.15 7.37
CA PRO A 22 -16.20 -17.98 7.94
C PRO A 22 -17.53 -17.75 7.22
N LYS A 23 -18.25 -18.82 6.96
CA LYS A 23 -19.53 -18.72 6.26
C LYS A 23 -20.49 -17.81 7.06
N PRO A 24 -21.01 -16.74 6.46
CA PRO A 24 -21.93 -15.86 7.16
C PRO A 24 -23.25 -16.60 7.49
N SER A 25 -23.81 -16.31 8.66
CA SER A 25 -25.09 -16.88 9.08
C SER A 25 -26.32 -16.29 8.36
N GLY A 26 -26.12 -15.28 7.52
CA GLY A 26 -27.17 -14.59 6.76
C GLY A 26 -27.21 -14.97 5.28
N ILE A 27 -28.19 -14.39 4.57
CA ILE A 27 -28.33 -14.55 3.12
C ILE A 27 -27.26 -13.73 2.41
N LEU A 28 -26.49 -14.39 1.54
CA LEU A 28 -25.53 -13.70 0.68
C LEU A 28 -26.27 -12.85 -0.38
N PRO A 29 -25.69 -11.71 -0.79
CA PRO A 29 -26.15 -10.98 -1.94
C PRO A 29 -26.23 -11.87 -3.18
N GLN A 30 -27.24 -11.65 -4.01
CA GLN A 30 -27.41 -12.43 -5.23
C GLN A 30 -26.20 -12.29 -6.16
N GLY A 31 -25.68 -13.41 -6.65
CA GLY A 31 -24.49 -13.43 -7.53
C GLY A 31 -23.15 -13.35 -6.80
N MET A 32 -23.14 -13.35 -5.47
CA MET A 32 -21.91 -13.39 -4.68
C MET A 32 -21.54 -14.84 -4.33
N ASP A 33 -20.32 -15.23 -4.64
CA ASP A 33 -19.73 -16.49 -4.22
C ASP A 33 -19.02 -16.39 -2.87
N TRP A 34 -18.71 -17.52 -2.26
CA TRP A 34 -18.03 -17.58 -0.97
C TRP A 34 -16.98 -18.70 -0.92
N ILE A 35 -15.81 -18.34 -0.42
CA ILE A 35 -14.74 -19.28 -0.06
C ILE A 35 -14.70 -19.37 1.45
N GLU A 36 -15.11 -20.53 1.99
CA GLU A 36 -15.12 -20.74 3.42
C GLU A 36 -13.69 -21.00 3.92
N THR A 37 -13.29 -20.24 4.94
CA THR A 37 -12.03 -20.40 5.67
C THR A 37 -12.29 -20.21 7.16
N GLY A 38 -11.28 -20.41 8.01
CA GLY A 38 -11.34 -20.00 9.39
C GLY A 38 -11.39 -18.46 9.54
N CYS A 39 -11.50 -17.99 10.76
CA CYS A 39 -11.59 -16.55 11.07
C CYS A 39 -10.23 -15.90 11.36
N GLU A 40 -9.17 -16.68 11.51
CA GLU A 40 -7.84 -16.20 11.82
C GLU A 40 -7.20 -15.52 10.61
N GLY A 41 -6.42 -14.46 10.86
CA GLY A 41 -5.78 -13.68 9.80
C GLY A 41 -4.97 -14.52 8.80
N PRO A 42 -4.12 -15.46 9.25
CA PRO A 42 -3.38 -16.36 8.35
C PRO A 42 -4.26 -17.25 7.46
N GLU A 43 -5.39 -17.74 7.99
CA GLU A 43 -6.32 -18.59 7.24
C GLU A 43 -7.06 -17.80 6.16
N LEU A 44 -7.49 -16.57 6.49
CA LEU A 44 -8.07 -15.62 5.54
C LEU A 44 -7.09 -15.25 4.43
N ALA A 45 -5.84 -14.97 4.79
CA ALA A 45 -4.78 -14.64 3.83
C ALA A 45 -4.51 -15.80 2.88
N SER A 46 -4.34 -17.01 3.41
CA SER A 46 -4.13 -18.22 2.60
C SER A 46 -5.30 -18.51 1.67
N GLY A 47 -6.54 -18.28 2.12
CA GLY A 47 -7.72 -18.41 1.29
C GLY A 47 -7.73 -17.46 0.10
N MET A 48 -7.39 -16.18 0.33
CA MET A 48 -7.26 -15.17 -0.72
C MET A 48 -6.13 -15.49 -1.69
N GLU A 49 -4.94 -15.83 -1.18
CA GLU A 49 -3.76 -16.17 -1.99
C GLU A 49 -4.01 -17.38 -2.89
N ASN A 50 -4.60 -18.42 -2.35
CA ASN A 50 -4.96 -19.62 -3.13
C ASN A 50 -5.97 -19.30 -4.23
N ALA A 51 -6.97 -18.45 -3.94
CA ALA A 51 -7.95 -18.04 -4.93
C ALA A 51 -7.33 -17.20 -6.06
N LEU A 52 -6.37 -16.32 -5.73
CA LEU A 52 -5.58 -15.57 -6.71
C LEU A 52 -4.70 -16.50 -7.55
N ALA A 53 -3.95 -17.39 -6.92
CA ALA A 53 -3.07 -18.34 -7.60
C ALA A 53 -3.81 -19.29 -8.55
N GLN A 54 -5.04 -19.66 -8.20
CA GLN A 54 -5.92 -20.49 -9.02
C GLN A 54 -6.67 -19.71 -10.11
N GLY A 55 -6.52 -18.39 -10.18
CA GLY A 55 -7.25 -17.54 -11.11
C GLY A 55 -8.76 -17.45 -10.83
N ARG A 56 -9.22 -17.85 -9.64
CA ARG A 56 -10.62 -17.75 -9.24
C ARG A 56 -11.05 -16.32 -8.97
N ILE A 57 -10.11 -15.48 -8.56
CA ILE A 57 -10.25 -14.03 -8.38
C ILE A 57 -9.08 -13.32 -9.05
N HIS A 58 -9.29 -12.08 -9.50
CA HIS A 58 -8.26 -11.26 -10.16
C HIS A 58 -7.65 -10.20 -9.25
N GLY A 59 -8.24 -9.98 -8.07
CA GLY A 59 -7.78 -9.05 -7.07
C GLY A 59 -8.45 -9.32 -5.73
N ALA A 60 -7.85 -8.86 -4.65
CA ALA A 60 -8.40 -9.02 -3.31
C ALA A 60 -8.36 -7.70 -2.54
N VAL A 61 -9.37 -7.47 -1.70
CA VAL A 61 -9.46 -6.34 -0.78
C VAL A 61 -9.64 -6.89 0.63
N ALA A 62 -8.74 -6.55 1.52
CA ALA A 62 -8.80 -6.95 2.92
C ALA A 62 -8.60 -5.75 3.84
N LEU A 63 -9.23 -5.76 5.01
CA LEU A 63 -8.97 -4.75 6.06
C LEU A 63 -7.57 -4.86 6.62
N HIS A 64 -7.10 -6.07 6.77
CA HIS A 64 -5.79 -6.38 7.30
C HIS A 64 -5.23 -7.61 6.58
N TYR A 65 -3.94 -7.57 6.31
CA TYR A 65 -3.20 -8.70 5.79
C TYR A 65 -2.02 -9.01 6.70
N PRO A 66 -1.81 -10.27 7.14
CA PRO A 66 -0.76 -10.63 8.09
C PRO A 66 0.59 -10.74 7.38
N PHE A 67 1.19 -9.60 7.04
CA PHE A 67 2.54 -9.58 6.49
C PHE A 67 3.56 -10.09 7.50
N PRO A 68 4.58 -10.84 7.06
CA PRO A 68 5.69 -11.23 7.92
C PRO A 68 6.41 -10.02 8.53
N LEU A 69 6.94 -10.19 9.74
CA LEU A 69 7.78 -9.18 10.38
C LEU A 69 9.01 -8.86 9.50
N GLY A 70 9.39 -7.58 9.45
CA GLY A 70 10.55 -7.14 8.69
C GLY A 70 10.34 -6.95 7.18
N VAL A 71 9.12 -7.13 6.70
CA VAL A 71 8.77 -6.94 5.28
C VAL A 71 8.24 -5.55 5.03
N THR A 72 8.74 -4.92 3.97
CA THR A 72 8.20 -3.69 3.40
C THR A 72 7.59 -3.98 2.04
N THR A 73 6.36 -3.58 1.83
CA THR A 73 5.71 -3.66 0.52
C THR A 73 6.00 -2.37 -0.26
N VAL A 74 6.52 -2.52 -1.48
CA VAL A 74 6.71 -1.40 -2.40
C VAL A 74 5.83 -1.62 -3.61
N GLY A 75 4.77 -0.83 -3.72
CA GLY A 75 3.83 -0.87 -4.84
C GLY A 75 4.09 0.25 -5.84
N ARG A 76 3.95 -0.02 -7.14
CA ARG A 76 3.90 1.01 -8.17
C ARG A 76 2.45 1.37 -8.44
N VAL A 77 2.11 2.64 -8.25
CA VAL A 77 0.77 3.18 -8.48
C VAL A 77 0.84 4.36 -9.45
N LEU A 78 -0.30 4.77 -9.97
CA LEU A 78 -0.41 6.01 -10.74
C LEU A 78 -1.04 7.08 -9.89
N THR A 79 -0.47 8.29 -9.91
CA THR A 79 -1.02 9.43 -9.16
C THR A 79 -2.38 9.82 -9.73
N PRO A 80 -3.41 9.99 -8.89
CA PRO A 80 -4.77 10.31 -9.37
C PRO A 80 -4.85 11.63 -10.16
N GLY A 81 -4.03 12.61 -9.79
CA GLY A 81 -4.08 13.94 -10.40
C GLY A 81 -3.36 14.06 -11.76
N THR A 82 -2.31 13.28 -12.00
CA THR A 82 -1.46 13.43 -13.19
C THR A 82 -1.22 12.14 -13.95
N GLY A 83 -1.62 10.98 -13.43
CA GLY A 83 -1.35 9.68 -14.02
C GLY A 83 0.15 9.29 -14.03
N LYS A 84 0.99 10.02 -13.31
CA LYS A 84 2.42 9.72 -13.23
C LYS A 84 2.69 8.53 -12.30
N PRO A 85 3.70 7.69 -12.59
CA PRO A 85 4.04 6.58 -11.71
C PRO A 85 4.63 7.10 -10.38
N LEU A 86 4.19 6.48 -9.30
CA LEU A 86 4.62 6.70 -7.93
C LEU A 86 4.90 5.34 -7.29
N PHE A 87 5.99 5.25 -6.52
CA PHE A 87 6.25 4.08 -5.68
C PHE A 87 5.79 4.37 -4.26
N MET A 88 4.86 3.55 -3.77
CA MET A 88 4.42 3.60 -2.38
C MET A 88 5.13 2.49 -1.61
N ALA A 89 6.01 2.87 -0.71
CA ALA A 89 6.61 1.96 0.26
C ALA A 89 5.82 2.08 1.57
N SER A 90 5.07 1.05 1.89
CA SER A 90 4.20 1.05 3.06
C SER A 90 4.53 -0.08 4.01
N CYS A 91 4.37 0.18 5.30
CA CYS A 91 4.39 -0.83 6.32
C CYS A 91 2.96 -1.35 6.51
N THR A 92 2.63 -2.42 5.84
CA THR A 92 1.41 -3.18 6.07
C THR A 92 1.59 -4.24 7.16
N GLY A 93 2.84 -4.41 7.63
CA GLY A 93 3.23 -5.20 8.78
C GLY A 93 4.19 -4.38 9.65
N MET A 94 4.88 -5.03 10.55
CA MET A 94 5.89 -4.39 11.39
C MET A 94 7.28 -4.59 10.76
N SER A 95 7.71 -3.67 9.90
CA SER A 95 9.09 -3.66 9.38
C SER A 95 10.10 -3.32 10.47
N ALA A 96 9.66 -2.69 11.56
CA ALA A 96 10.42 -2.45 12.78
C ALA A 96 9.47 -2.31 13.98
N ALA A 97 10.01 -2.43 15.20
CA ALA A 97 9.23 -2.28 16.44
C ALA A 97 8.70 -0.85 16.65
N HIS A 98 9.42 0.14 16.14
CA HIS A 98 9.02 1.55 16.24
C HIS A 98 8.55 2.07 14.88
N ARG A 99 7.42 2.80 14.88
CA ARG A 99 6.79 3.32 13.66
C ARG A 99 7.73 4.20 12.83
N GLN A 100 8.48 5.12 13.48
CA GLN A 100 9.41 5.99 12.77
C GLN A 100 10.55 5.20 12.11
N GLU A 101 11.05 4.16 12.79
CA GLU A 101 12.06 3.27 12.23
C GLU A 101 11.50 2.47 11.04
N ALA A 102 10.28 1.96 11.17
CA ALA A 102 9.60 1.27 10.08
C ALA A 102 9.46 2.16 8.84
N MET A 103 9.00 3.40 9.03
CA MET A 103 8.87 4.36 7.94
C MET A 103 10.22 4.72 7.31
N LEU A 104 11.29 4.89 8.11
CA LEU A 104 12.63 5.14 7.59
C LEU A 104 13.15 3.96 6.77
N ARG A 105 12.95 2.73 7.24
CA ARG A 105 13.28 1.52 6.48
C ARG A 105 12.50 1.43 5.18
N ASN A 106 11.21 1.72 5.22
CA ASN A 106 10.35 1.75 4.03
C ASN A 106 10.87 2.75 3.00
N ALA A 107 11.26 3.97 3.42
CA ALA A 107 11.83 4.96 2.53
C ALA A 107 13.11 4.45 1.84
N ILE A 108 14.02 3.86 2.61
CA ILE A 108 15.29 3.32 2.08
C ILE A 108 15.01 2.19 1.08
N LEU A 109 14.13 1.25 1.42
CA LEU A 109 13.78 0.13 0.54
C LEU A 109 13.03 0.61 -0.70
N GLY A 110 12.13 1.57 -0.57
CA GLY A 110 11.45 2.19 -1.70
C GLY A 110 12.42 2.88 -2.67
N VAL A 111 13.42 3.61 -2.13
CA VAL A 111 14.49 4.21 -2.94
C VAL A 111 15.31 3.13 -3.66
N ALA A 112 15.63 2.04 -2.97
CA ALA A 112 16.37 0.93 -3.58
C ALA A 112 15.60 0.30 -4.74
N VAL A 113 14.30 0.07 -4.58
CA VAL A 113 13.42 -0.45 -5.65
C VAL A 113 13.34 0.53 -6.82
N ALA A 114 13.14 1.82 -6.55
CA ALA A 114 13.07 2.84 -7.59
C ALA A 114 14.37 2.91 -8.42
N LYS A 115 15.53 2.84 -7.74
CA LYS A 115 16.84 2.78 -8.41
C LYS A 115 17.03 1.50 -9.22
N ALA A 116 16.63 0.36 -8.70
CA ALA A 116 16.69 -0.91 -9.41
C ALA A 116 15.84 -0.91 -10.70
N LEU A 117 14.77 -0.10 -10.72
CA LEU A 117 13.92 0.12 -11.90
C LEU A 117 14.38 1.28 -12.80
N GLY A 118 15.60 1.78 -12.62
CA GLY A 118 16.24 2.75 -13.51
C GLY A 118 16.02 4.22 -13.13
N ILE A 119 15.40 4.52 -11.98
CA ILE A 119 15.26 5.90 -11.51
C ILE A 119 16.53 6.28 -10.75
N THR A 120 17.40 7.05 -11.37
CA THR A 120 18.73 7.37 -10.82
C THR A 120 18.68 8.25 -9.58
N CYS A 121 17.73 9.18 -9.51
CA CYS A 121 17.57 10.11 -8.40
C CYS A 121 16.09 10.22 -7.99
N PRO A 122 15.55 9.22 -7.28
CA PRO A 122 14.16 9.26 -6.83
C PRO A 122 13.95 10.35 -5.79
N SER A 123 12.82 11.06 -5.88
CA SER A 123 12.36 11.96 -4.84
C SER A 123 11.58 11.16 -3.80
N VAL A 124 11.78 11.48 -2.53
CA VAL A 124 11.11 10.83 -1.39
C VAL A 124 10.18 11.81 -0.71
N GLY A 125 8.94 11.44 -0.52
CA GLY A 125 7.96 12.15 0.27
C GLY A 125 7.42 11.28 1.40
N VAL A 126 7.07 11.87 2.53
CA VAL A 126 6.49 11.19 3.68
C VAL A 126 5.04 11.60 3.82
N LEU A 127 4.12 10.63 3.70
CA LEU A 127 2.67 10.87 3.70
C LEU A 127 2.04 10.88 5.10
N ASN A 128 2.69 10.32 6.09
CA ASN A 128 2.12 10.17 7.42
C ASN A 128 2.28 11.43 8.27
N LEU A 129 1.16 11.99 8.73
CA LEU A 129 1.10 13.22 9.53
C LEU A 129 1.88 13.16 10.83
N ASP A 130 1.66 12.10 11.62
CA ASP A 130 2.11 12.06 13.02
C ASP A 130 3.61 11.81 13.15
N ALA A 131 4.16 10.98 12.28
CA ALA A 131 5.57 10.59 12.31
C ALA A 131 6.43 11.36 11.28
N ALA A 132 5.81 12.05 10.34
CA ALA A 132 6.52 12.73 9.24
C ALA A 132 7.65 13.65 9.70
N PRO A 133 7.51 14.53 10.71
CA PRO A 133 8.59 15.42 11.12
C PRO A 133 9.85 14.70 11.61
N GLN A 134 9.68 13.56 12.32
CA GLN A 134 10.81 12.77 12.81
C GLN A 134 11.50 12.03 11.67
N VAL A 135 10.72 11.42 10.79
CA VAL A 135 11.22 10.68 9.63
C VAL A 135 11.94 11.62 8.67
N LEU A 136 11.37 12.78 8.36
CA LEU A 136 12.01 13.80 7.54
C LEU A 136 13.34 14.29 8.13
N ARG A 137 13.41 14.52 9.44
CA ARG A 137 14.69 14.86 10.09
C ARG A 137 15.74 13.75 9.95
N ALA A 138 15.33 12.48 10.05
CA ALA A 138 16.23 11.35 9.87
C ALA A 138 16.72 11.25 8.42
N LEU A 139 15.84 11.40 7.44
CA LEU A 139 16.17 11.40 6.02
C LEU A 139 17.10 12.57 5.65
N ASN A 140 16.85 13.77 6.19
CA ASN A 140 17.73 14.93 6.00
C ASN A 140 19.14 14.64 6.52
N ARG A 141 19.27 14.08 7.73
CA ARG A 141 20.59 13.70 8.27
C ARG A 141 21.31 12.66 7.41
N MET A 142 20.58 11.74 6.77
CA MET A 142 21.16 10.78 5.83
C MET A 142 21.67 11.49 4.58
N ALA A 143 20.89 12.43 4.03
CA ALA A 143 21.31 13.24 2.88
C ALA A 143 22.55 14.09 3.20
N GLU A 144 22.60 14.72 4.36
CA GLU A 144 23.77 15.49 4.86
C GLU A 144 25.03 14.62 5.00
N LYS A 145 24.85 13.33 5.30
CA LYS A 145 25.95 12.34 5.36
C LYS A 145 26.33 11.76 3.99
N GLY A 146 25.77 12.30 2.91
CA GLY A 146 26.10 11.90 1.55
C GLY A 146 25.27 10.75 0.98
N TYR A 147 24.21 10.29 1.67
CA TYR A 147 23.27 9.36 1.06
C TYR A 147 22.44 10.12 0.00
N PRO A 148 22.42 9.65 -1.26
CA PRO A 148 21.81 10.41 -2.37
C PRO A 148 20.28 10.32 -2.29
N LEU A 149 19.67 11.17 -1.48
CA LEU A 149 18.24 11.37 -1.34
C LEU A 149 17.83 12.72 -1.87
N ASN A 150 16.79 12.76 -2.70
CA ASN A 150 16.08 13.97 -3.04
C ASN A 150 14.77 14.01 -2.24
N LEU A 151 14.65 14.93 -1.29
CA LEU A 151 13.47 15.04 -0.45
C LEU A 151 12.43 15.93 -1.12
N GLY A 152 11.27 15.37 -1.41
CA GLY A 152 10.11 16.11 -1.89
C GLY A 152 9.57 17.01 -0.78
N GLN A 153 9.26 18.26 -1.13
CA GLN A 153 8.58 19.18 -0.23
C GLN A 153 7.09 19.15 -0.49
N SER A 154 6.30 18.91 0.55
CA SER A 154 4.86 19.06 0.49
C SER A 154 4.45 20.43 1.00
N VAL A 155 3.58 21.12 0.26
CA VAL A 155 2.94 22.36 0.71
C VAL A 155 2.04 22.12 1.92
N ARG A 156 1.55 20.88 2.07
CA ARG A 156 0.79 20.42 3.24
C ARG A 156 1.69 19.54 4.08
N GLY A 157 1.70 19.75 5.37
CA GLY A 157 2.49 18.95 6.30
C GLY A 157 2.14 17.46 6.33
N ASP A 158 1.06 17.06 5.64
CA ASP A 158 0.57 15.69 5.55
C ASP A 158 1.02 14.93 4.30
N GLY A 159 1.91 15.49 3.48
CA GLY A 159 2.32 14.85 2.24
C GLY A 159 1.22 14.71 1.18
N GLY A 160 -0.02 15.12 1.46
CA GLY A 160 -1.15 14.95 0.55
C GLY A 160 -1.02 15.70 -0.78
N SER A 161 -0.16 16.70 -0.87
CA SER A 161 0.18 17.36 -2.13
C SER A 161 1.00 16.45 -3.06
N LEU A 162 1.71 15.49 -2.53
CA LEU A 162 2.46 14.50 -3.32
C LEU A 162 1.50 13.62 -4.14
N LEU A 163 0.39 13.22 -3.56
CA LEU A 163 -0.64 12.43 -4.26
C LEU A 163 -1.37 13.19 -5.36
N ARG A 164 -1.39 14.53 -5.31
CA ARG A 164 -2.02 15.37 -6.33
C ARG A 164 -1.21 15.49 -7.62
N GLY A 165 0.04 15.04 -7.60
CA GLY A 165 0.86 15.00 -8.78
C GLY A 165 1.48 16.32 -9.19
N ASN A 166 1.83 17.15 -8.22
CA ASN A 166 2.75 18.26 -8.46
C ASN A 166 4.11 17.71 -8.94
N ASP A 167 4.93 18.56 -9.55
CA ASP A 167 6.15 18.20 -10.32
C ASP A 167 7.18 17.28 -9.64
N LEU A 168 6.98 17.00 -8.37
CA LEU A 168 7.86 16.17 -7.54
C LEU A 168 7.70 14.65 -7.75
N LEU A 169 6.68 14.20 -8.47
CA LEU A 169 6.24 12.81 -8.41
C LEU A 169 6.70 11.91 -9.56
N CYS A 170 7.54 12.38 -10.44
CA CYS A 170 8.22 11.50 -11.38
C CYS A 170 9.33 10.74 -10.66
N GLY A 171 9.05 9.47 -10.33
CA GLY A 171 10.00 8.64 -9.60
C GLY A 171 10.06 8.91 -8.09
N ALA A 172 9.00 9.46 -7.51
CA ALA A 172 8.89 9.61 -6.08
C ALA A 172 8.68 8.27 -5.38
N VAL A 173 9.29 8.11 -4.24
CA VAL A 173 9.02 7.04 -3.29
C VAL A 173 8.27 7.66 -2.12
N ASP A 174 7.10 7.13 -1.82
CA ASP A 174 6.27 7.59 -0.71
C ASP A 174 6.27 6.57 0.43
N VAL A 175 6.28 7.04 1.67
CA VAL A 175 6.47 6.20 2.85
C VAL A 175 5.34 6.39 3.85
#